data_fc470f292f2aa5dfc871dc2ece5e80fc
#
_entry.id   fc470f292f2aa5dfc871dc2ece5e80fc
#
_cell.length_a   1.000
_cell.length_b   1.000
_cell.length_c   1.000
_cell.angle_alpha   90.00
_cell.angle_beta   90.00
_cell.angle_gamma   90.00
#
_symmetry.space_group_name_H-M   'P 1'
#
loop_
_entity.id
_entity.type
_entity.pdbx_description
1 polymer ?
#
loop_
_entity_poly.entity_id
_entity_poly.type
_entity_poly.pdbx_seq_one_letter_code
_entity_poly.pdbx_strand_id
1 'polypeptide(L)'
;MDFVSNIFESTGTGETFTTTLEELTEMVKKCKQMVLESDQCTEERKWLVRRLIELRLRAQELREMSDINSLETQVILGHHLVPQKYQISSSGPMYCDHCSAAIWTMLQSWYMCNDCGYCCHWKCITDVRRVCANVVASEAGGYIFTKEICPEKGLSAQLYRCAECHMKITFTSTKVLSLPCFGSAFRHTDSGCVEPRLCDYTGLYFCQRCHWNTLAVVPARVIRNWDLEPRKVSRSASQLLGLLNERPVLPLEELNPQLFTLVPDLSVLKRMREELQMMKKYLVFCPDADFQGLPWRVGLRTHMIENSANYSMKDLIDLQSGVLMEEISTAYDAMRNHITESCELCHARGHLCEICGNNEVIFPWDASAVCCHQCNAVHHRVCWSKRNHCCPKCMRIKKRIARESENCGSEEEESG
;
A
#
# COMPACT_ATOMS: atom_id res chain seq x y z
N MET A 1 31.25 20.88 16.03
CA MET A 1 30.76 21.19 14.67
C MET A 1 31.79 20.92 13.58
N ASP A 2 33.09 20.89 13.89
CA ASP A 2 34.14 20.87 12.87
C ASP A 2 34.54 19.48 12.34
N PHE A 3 34.09 18.39 12.97
CA PHE A 3 34.47 17.04 12.54
C PHE A 3 33.51 16.44 11.50
N VAL A 4 32.25 16.85 11.51
CA VAL A 4 31.21 16.37 10.58
C VAL A 4 31.32 17.06 9.22
N SER A 5 31.74 18.33 9.20
CA SER A 5 31.99 19.12 7.99
C SER A 5 33.11 18.52 7.13
N ASN A 6 34.19 18.08 7.72
CA ASN A 6 35.38 17.58 7.00
C ASN A 6 35.20 16.27 6.21
N ILE A 7 34.19 15.48 6.51
CA ILE A 7 33.92 14.21 5.77
C ILE A 7 33.10 14.45 4.50
N PHE A 8 32.38 15.58 4.42
CA PHE A 8 31.48 15.88 3.33
C PHE A 8 31.83 17.17 2.54
N GLU A 9 32.83 17.94 2.99
CA GLU A 9 33.26 19.21 2.37
C GLU A 9 34.19 19.07 1.14
N SER A 10 34.53 17.84 0.73
CA SER A 10 35.29 17.63 -0.52
C SER A 10 34.50 17.82 -1.81
N THR A 11 33.26 18.35 -1.76
CA THR A 11 32.40 18.55 -2.93
C THR A 11 31.96 20.01 -3.13
N GLY A 12 32.77 20.96 -2.69
CA GLY A 12 32.46 22.40 -2.73
C GLY A 12 33.25 23.21 -3.75
N THR A 13 33.59 22.68 -4.90
CA THR A 13 34.06 23.47 -6.06
C THR A 13 33.67 22.73 -7.34
N GLY A 14 32.82 23.31 -8.09
CA GLY A 14 32.43 23.24 -9.51
C GLY A 14 32.93 22.16 -10.47
N GLU A 15 33.40 21.02 -10.00
CA GLU A 15 33.71 19.86 -10.83
C GLU A 15 32.67 18.75 -10.56
N THR A 16 31.96 18.37 -11.61
CA THR A 16 31.05 17.22 -11.64
C THR A 16 31.86 15.93 -11.46
N PHE A 17 32.25 15.62 -10.20
CA PHE A 17 32.73 14.30 -9.87
C PHE A 17 31.57 13.31 -10.06
N THR A 18 31.73 12.42 -11.03
CA THR A 18 30.86 11.26 -11.22
C THR A 18 31.06 10.30 -10.04
N THR A 19 30.40 10.58 -8.93
CA THR A 19 30.38 9.69 -7.76
C THR A 19 29.80 8.35 -8.21
N THR A 20 30.56 7.27 -8.04
CA THR A 20 30.11 5.93 -8.44
C THR A 20 28.96 5.46 -7.56
N LEU A 21 28.14 4.54 -8.05
CA LEU A 21 27.05 3.94 -7.28
C LEU A 21 27.57 3.25 -6.00
N GLU A 22 28.77 2.67 -6.07
CA GLU A 22 29.42 2.00 -4.93
C GLU A 22 29.81 2.98 -3.83
N GLU A 23 30.40 4.11 -4.20
CA GLU A 23 30.72 5.20 -3.27
C GLU A 23 29.49 5.77 -2.58
N LEU A 24 28.41 5.99 -3.34
CA LEU A 24 27.13 6.45 -2.77
C LEU A 24 26.51 5.44 -1.82
N THR A 25 26.57 4.14 -2.14
CA THR A 25 26.04 3.12 -1.22
C THR A 25 26.81 3.05 0.08
N GLU A 26 28.13 3.26 0.04
CA GLU A 26 28.96 3.30 1.25
C GLU A 26 28.70 4.59 2.07
N MET A 27 28.51 5.74 1.39
CA MET A 27 28.11 6.98 2.07
C MET A 27 26.73 6.88 2.74
N VAL A 28 25.77 6.20 2.11
CA VAL A 28 24.43 5.92 2.69
C VAL A 28 24.58 5.09 3.96
N LYS A 29 25.41 4.05 3.93
CA LYS A 29 25.66 3.17 5.08
C LYS A 29 26.25 3.93 6.26
N LYS A 30 27.27 4.75 5.98
CA LYS A 30 27.94 5.57 6.97
C LYS A 30 27.02 6.63 7.57
N CYS A 31 26.26 7.35 6.73
CA CYS A 31 25.30 8.34 7.19
C CYS A 31 24.16 7.72 8.03
N LYS A 32 23.68 6.51 7.65
CA LYS A 32 22.69 5.77 8.43
C LYS A 32 23.22 5.41 9.83
N GLN A 33 24.47 5.00 9.94
CA GLN A 33 25.09 4.69 11.23
C GLN A 33 25.19 5.93 12.11
N MET A 34 25.62 7.07 11.56
CA MET A 34 25.68 8.35 12.28
C MET A 34 24.29 8.82 12.78
N VAL A 35 23.23 8.59 12.00
CA VAL A 35 21.86 8.88 12.44
C VAL A 35 21.46 8.01 13.63
N LEU A 36 21.88 6.74 13.67
CA LEU A 36 21.58 5.83 14.78
C LEU A 36 22.34 6.20 16.07
N GLU A 37 23.55 6.71 15.92
CA GLU A 37 24.43 7.11 17.03
C GLU A 37 24.11 8.52 17.56
N SER A 38 23.39 9.35 16.81
CA SER A 38 23.03 10.72 17.21
C SER A 38 21.85 10.77 18.17
N ASP A 39 21.86 11.72 19.11
CA ASP A 39 20.80 11.93 20.08
C ASP A 39 19.48 12.35 19.44
N GLN A 40 18.36 11.92 20.04
CA GLN A 40 17.03 12.25 19.52
C GLN A 40 16.74 13.76 19.65
N CYS A 41 16.05 14.30 18.63
CA CYS A 41 15.61 15.70 18.58
C CYS A 41 16.71 16.77 18.43
N THR A 42 17.95 16.43 18.14
CA THR A 42 19.03 17.38 17.86
C THR A 42 18.93 17.92 16.42
N GLU A 43 19.43 19.15 16.20
CA GLU A 43 19.53 19.74 14.85
C GLU A 43 20.51 18.95 13.98
N GLU A 44 21.55 18.37 14.59
CA GLU A 44 22.51 17.48 13.94
C GLU A 44 21.82 16.24 13.35
N ARG A 45 20.96 15.55 14.14
CA ARG A 45 20.20 14.41 13.67
C ARG A 45 19.26 14.78 12.51
N LYS A 46 18.59 15.93 12.61
CA LYS A 46 17.73 16.43 11.51
C LYS A 46 18.51 16.66 10.23
N TRP A 47 19.72 17.23 10.34
CA TRP A 47 20.61 17.43 9.19
C TRP A 47 21.07 16.09 8.60
N LEU A 48 21.52 15.14 9.46
CA LEU A 48 21.93 13.80 9.03
C LEU A 48 20.80 13.04 8.33
N VAL A 49 19.56 13.11 8.84
CA VAL A 49 18.40 12.49 8.21
C VAL A 49 18.12 13.10 6.84
N ARG A 50 18.16 14.41 6.69
CA ARG A 50 18.03 15.08 5.36
C ARG A 50 19.10 14.59 4.42
N ARG A 51 20.35 14.55 4.87
CA ARG A 51 21.48 14.10 4.04
C ARG A 51 21.36 12.64 3.65
N LEU A 52 20.90 11.77 4.56
CA LEU A 52 20.64 10.37 4.27
C LEU A 52 19.58 10.20 3.17
N ILE A 53 18.52 10.99 3.23
CA ILE A 53 17.46 10.99 2.19
C ILE A 53 18.05 11.40 0.83
N GLU A 54 18.81 12.50 0.78
CA GLU A 54 19.46 12.97 -0.44
C GLU A 54 20.39 11.90 -1.06
N LEU A 55 21.23 11.28 -0.24
CA LEU A 55 22.16 10.25 -0.70
C LEU A 55 21.43 9.01 -1.23
N ARG A 56 20.35 8.59 -0.58
CA ARG A 56 19.53 7.47 -1.04
C ARG A 56 18.84 7.77 -2.36
N LEU A 57 18.25 8.95 -2.49
CA LEU A 57 17.64 9.39 -3.75
C LEU A 57 18.67 9.38 -4.88
N ARG A 58 19.87 9.92 -4.63
CA ARG A 58 20.93 9.94 -5.64
C ARG A 58 21.41 8.55 -6.03
N ALA A 59 21.57 7.65 -5.06
CA ALA A 59 21.96 6.27 -5.34
C ALA A 59 20.85 5.51 -6.12
N GLN A 60 19.58 5.80 -5.84
CA GLN A 60 18.46 5.24 -6.58
C GLN A 60 18.40 5.78 -8.01
N GLU A 61 18.55 7.09 -8.21
CA GLU A 61 18.63 7.71 -9.54
C GLU A 61 19.70 7.05 -10.41
N LEU A 62 20.90 6.83 -9.87
CA LEU A 62 22.00 6.18 -10.62
C LEU A 62 21.70 4.70 -10.95
N ARG A 63 21.06 3.96 -10.07
CA ARG A 63 20.64 2.58 -10.38
C ARG A 63 19.63 2.56 -11.51
N GLU A 64 18.62 3.40 -11.41
CA GLU A 64 17.53 3.49 -12.39
C GLU A 64 18.02 4.01 -13.76
N MET A 65 18.99 4.94 -13.76
CA MET A 65 19.63 5.40 -15.01
C MET A 65 20.43 4.28 -15.71
N SER A 66 21.00 3.34 -14.94
CA SER A 66 21.71 2.19 -15.52
C SER A 66 20.79 1.16 -16.19
N ASP A 67 19.55 1.05 -15.67
CA ASP A 67 18.55 0.11 -16.15
C ASP A 67 17.69 0.67 -17.31
N ILE A 68 17.69 1.99 -17.51
CA ILE A 68 16.86 2.66 -18.53
C ILE A 68 17.66 2.89 -19.82
N ASN A 69 17.52 1.98 -20.75
CA ASN A 69 18.06 2.11 -22.12
C ASN A 69 17.30 3.06 -23.03
N SER A 70 16.45 3.96 -22.52
CA SER A 70 15.71 4.92 -23.35
C SER A 70 16.23 6.36 -23.15
N LEU A 71 16.79 6.91 -24.18
CA LEU A 71 17.33 8.28 -24.32
C LEU A 71 16.30 9.42 -24.05
N GLU A 72 15.03 9.08 -23.73
CA GLU A 72 13.93 10.05 -23.60
C GLU A 72 13.39 10.17 -22.16
N THR A 73 13.69 9.26 -21.26
CA THR A 73 13.20 9.31 -19.89
C THR A 73 14.16 10.05 -18.97
N GLN A 74 13.65 10.99 -18.18
CA GLN A 74 14.45 11.71 -17.19
C GLN A 74 14.08 11.25 -15.78
N VAL A 75 15.11 10.97 -14.96
CA VAL A 75 14.93 10.57 -13.57
C VAL A 75 15.29 11.75 -12.67
N ILE A 76 14.30 12.29 -11.95
CA ILE A 76 14.48 13.45 -11.07
C ILE A 76 13.74 13.18 -9.75
N LEU A 77 14.41 13.23 -8.61
CA LEU A 77 13.87 12.97 -7.29
C LEU A 77 13.03 11.65 -7.21
N GLY A 78 13.49 10.63 -7.93
CA GLY A 78 12.81 9.34 -8.04
C GLY A 78 11.59 9.33 -8.96
N HIS A 79 11.30 10.41 -9.69
CA HIS A 79 10.31 10.40 -10.75
C HIS A 79 10.91 9.89 -12.05
N HIS A 80 10.29 8.91 -12.68
CA HIS A 80 10.56 8.49 -14.04
C HIS A 80 9.70 9.32 -15.00
N LEU A 81 10.24 10.46 -15.42
CA LEU A 81 9.54 11.44 -16.25
C LEU A 81 9.68 11.09 -17.72
N VAL A 82 8.61 10.58 -18.29
CA VAL A 82 8.53 10.20 -19.71
C VAL A 82 7.89 11.34 -20.50
N PRO A 83 8.52 11.77 -21.63
CA PRO A 83 7.93 12.80 -22.48
C PRO A 83 6.64 12.26 -23.11
N GLN A 84 5.59 13.04 -23.00
CA GLN A 84 4.29 12.75 -23.60
C GLN A 84 4.12 13.58 -24.87
N LYS A 85 3.76 12.93 -25.96
CA LYS A 85 3.46 13.57 -27.24
C LYS A 85 1.96 13.44 -27.50
N TYR A 86 1.31 14.57 -27.77
CA TYR A 86 -0.05 14.68 -28.29
C TYR A 86 -1.04 13.61 -27.78
N GLN A 87 -1.60 13.83 -26.61
CA GLN A 87 -2.74 13.03 -26.15
C GLN A 87 -4.02 13.85 -26.20
N ILE A 88 -5.02 13.33 -26.91
CA ILE A 88 -6.40 13.80 -26.77
C ILE A 88 -6.89 13.21 -25.42
N SER A 89 -6.79 13.99 -24.36
CA SER A 89 -7.24 13.55 -23.04
C SER A 89 -8.77 13.58 -23.03
N SER A 90 -9.36 12.40 -22.94
CA SER A 90 -10.81 12.22 -22.71
C SER A 90 -11.23 12.61 -21.28
N SER A 91 -10.28 12.87 -20.39
CA SER A 91 -10.49 13.06 -18.95
C SER A 91 -10.44 14.52 -18.45
N GLY A 92 -10.39 15.51 -19.35
CA GLY A 92 -10.39 16.93 -18.97
C GLY A 92 -9.01 17.61 -18.98
N PRO A 93 -8.92 18.89 -18.57
CA PRO A 93 -7.67 19.65 -18.61
C PRO A 93 -6.65 19.09 -17.59
N MET A 94 -5.42 18.87 -18.05
CA MET A 94 -4.29 18.51 -17.21
C MET A 94 -3.57 19.76 -16.69
N TYR A 95 -3.04 19.66 -15.48
CA TYR A 95 -2.33 20.77 -14.83
C TYR A 95 -0.93 20.36 -14.41
N CYS A 96 0.00 21.31 -14.50
CA CYS A 96 1.37 21.10 -14.08
C CYS A 96 1.49 21.06 -12.54
N ASP A 97 2.03 19.99 -12.01
CA ASP A 97 2.22 19.81 -10.57
C ASP A 97 3.23 20.82 -9.97
N HIS A 98 4.13 21.38 -10.80
CA HIS A 98 5.09 22.39 -10.37
C HIS A 98 4.49 23.79 -10.34
N CYS A 99 3.95 24.30 -11.46
CA CYS A 99 3.49 25.68 -11.59
C CYS A 99 1.98 25.87 -11.48
N SER A 100 1.21 24.78 -11.43
CA SER A 100 -0.28 24.74 -11.36
C SER A 100 -1.00 25.32 -12.59
N ALA A 101 -0.28 25.67 -13.66
CA ALA A 101 -0.89 26.11 -14.91
C ALA A 101 -1.35 24.92 -15.76
N ALA A 102 -2.33 25.17 -16.62
CA ALA A 102 -2.86 24.14 -17.52
C ALA A 102 -1.78 23.68 -18.52
N ILE A 103 -1.72 22.39 -18.73
CA ILE A 103 -0.87 21.75 -19.75
C ILE A 103 -1.71 21.59 -21.01
N TRP A 104 -1.34 22.31 -22.07
CA TRP A 104 -1.97 22.22 -23.38
C TRP A 104 -1.41 21.01 -24.12
N THR A 105 -1.92 19.82 -23.83
CA THR A 105 -1.39 18.54 -24.33
C THR A 105 -1.29 18.43 -25.84
N MET A 106 -2.05 19.24 -26.59
CA MET A 106 -2.00 19.27 -28.05
C MET A 106 -0.94 20.24 -28.63
N LEU A 107 -0.48 21.21 -27.83
CA LEU A 107 0.37 22.30 -28.29
C LEU A 107 1.77 22.29 -27.67
N GLN A 108 1.95 21.60 -26.55
CA GLN A 108 3.18 21.65 -25.77
C GLN A 108 3.67 20.24 -25.42
N SER A 109 4.98 20.06 -25.45
CA SER A 109 5.59 18.87 -24.86
C SER A 109 5.52 18.96 -23.34
N TRP A 110 5.20 17.85 -22.69
CA TRP A 110 5.08 17.75 -21.26
C TRP A 110 5.59 16.40 -20.79
N TYR A 111 5.86 16.27 -19.50
CA TYR A 111 6.36 15.05 -18.90
C TYR A 111 5.38 14.50 -17.88
N MET A 112 5.31 13.17 -17.81
CA MET A 112 4.54 12.45 -16.81
C MET A 112 5.40 11.37 -16.16
N CYS A 113 5.35 11.29 -14.85
CA CYS A 113 5.97 10.20 -14.12
C CYS A 113 5.07 8.95 -14.24
N ASN A 114 5.63 7.84 -14.73
CA ASN A 114 4.90 6.58 -14.87
C ASN A 114 4.50 5.97 -13.53
N ASP A 115 5.28 6.24 -12.44
CA ASP A 115 5.02 5.65 -11.14
C ASP A 115 3.91 6.35 -10.37
N CYS A 116 3.92 7.69 -10.31
CA CYS A 116 3.03 8.44 -9.43
C CYS A 116 2.07 9.40 -10.15
N GLY A 117 2.16 9.50 -11.48
CA GLY A 117 1.34 10.42 -12.26
C GLY A 117 1.66 11.90 -12.08
N TYR A 118 2.84 12.25 -11.54
CA TYR A 118 3.31 13.64 -11.49
C TYR A 118 3.46 14.18 -12.89
N CYS A 119 2.82 15.32 -13.19
CA CYS A 119 2.84 15.93 -14.52
C CYS A 119 3.50 17.31 -14.49
N CYS A 120 4.36 17.60 -15.45
CA CYS A 120 4.94 18.94 -15.58
C CYS A 120 5.19 19.36 -17.03
N HIS A 121 5.22 20.68 -17.26
CA HIS A 121 5.68 21.23 -18.53
C HIS A 121 7.16 20.90 -18.75
N TRP A 122 7.58 20.81 -20.00
CA TRP A 122 8.99 20.63 -20.33
C TRP A 122 9.92 21.68 -19.72
N LYS A 123 9.44 22.93 -19.57
CA LYS A 123 10.18 24.03 -18.93
C LYS A 123 10.26 23.93 -17.41
N CYS A 124 9.36 23.17 -16.79
CA CYS A 124 9.28 23.01 -15.32
C CYS A 124 10.05 21.80 -14.82
N ILE A 125 10.65 21.01 -15.70
CA ILE A 125 11.31 19.75 -15.32
C ILE A 125 12.52 19.97 -14.43
N THR A 126 13.30 21.04 -14.67
CA THR A 126 14.47 21.42 -13.86
C THR A 126 14.12 21.92 -12.46
N ASP A 127 12.87 22.33 -12.27
CA ASP A 127 12.39 22.91 -11.01
C ASP A 127 11.55 21.96 -10.18
N VAL A 128 11.53 20.66 -10.52
CA VAL A 128 10.85 19.62 -9.73
C VAL A 128 11.44 19.59 -8.33
N ARG A 129 10.60 19.74 -7.29
CA ARG A 129 11.01 19.78 -5.88
C ARG A 129 10.36 18.69 -5.03
N ARG A 130 9.25 18.14 -5.50
CA ARG A 130 8.54 17.07 -4.80
C ARG A 130 9.24 15.75 -5.06
N VAL A 131 9.46 14.97 -4.02
CA VAL A 131 9.94 13.59 -4.14
C VAL A 131 8.81 12.71 -4.70
N CYS A 132 9.17 11.75 -5.54
CA CYS A 132 8.19 10.82 -6.10
C CYS A 132 7.43 10.09 -5.00
N ALA A 133 6.11 10.01 -5.14
CA ALA A 133 5.26 9.31 -4.19
C ALA A 133 5.60 7.81 -4.09
N ASN A 134 6.12 7.20 -5.16
CA ASN A 134 6.58 5.81 -5.14
C ASN A 134 7.80 5.61 -4.23
N VAL A 135 8.74 6.57 -4.22
CA VAL A 135 9.89 6.55 -3.32
C VAL A 135 9.44 6.71 -1.87
N VAL A 136 8.55 7.69 -1.62
CA VAL A 136 7.97 7.89 -0.28
C VAL A 136 7.26 6.62 0.20
N ALA A 137 6.50 5.96 -0.67
CA ALA A 137 5.81 4.71 -0.37
C ALA A 137 6.77 3.56 -0.05
N SER A 138 7.88 3.43 -0.79
CA SER A 138 8.86 2.37 -0.58
C SER A 138 9.70 2.56 0.69
N GLU A 139 10.05 3.82 1.02
CA GLU A 139 10.85 4.12 2.21
C GLU A 139 10.07 3.97 3.52
N ALA A 140 8.77 4.24 3.51
CA ALA A 140 7.91 4.13 4.68
C ALA A 140 7.59 2.69 5.10
N GLY A 141 8.11 1.68 4.39
CA GLY A 141 8.00 0.26 4.78
C GLY A 141 6.57 -0.27 4.93
N GLY A 142 5.62 0.27 4.19
CA GLY A 142 4.21 -0.14 4.23
C GLY A 142 3.35 0.59 5.28
N TYR A 143 3.91 1.33 6.22
CA TYR A 143 3.19 2.04 7.28
C TYR A 143 2.99 3.55 6.98
N ILE A 144 2.55 3.89 5.79
CA ILE A 144 2.26 5.29 5.42
C ILE A 144 0.90 5.75 5.97
N PHE A 145 0.10 4.83 6.49
CA PHE A 145 -1.23 5.14 7.00
C PHE A 145 -1.11 5.82 8.36
N THR A 146 -1.50 7.09 8.42
CA THR A 146 -1.66 7.77 9.69
C THR A 146 -2.72 7.03 10.51
N LYS A 147 -2.37 6.61 11.73
CA LYS A 147 -3.32 5.96 12.65
C LYS A 147 -4.38 6.92 13.16
N GLU A 148 -4.19 8.22 12.98
CA GLU A 148 -5.05 9.28 13.45
C GLU A 148 -5.87 9.87 12.31
N ILE A 149 -7.13 10.15 12.59
CA ILE A 149 -8.01 10.83 11.65
C ILE A 149 -7.70 12.32 11.69
N CYS A 150 -7.26 12.88 10.55
CA CYS A 150 -6.95 14.29 10.37
C CYS A 150 -6.20 14.91 11.58
N PRO A 151 -4.90 14.56 11.79
CA PRO A 151 -4.14 15.02 12.96
C PRO A 151 -3.80 16.51 12.86
N GLU A 152 -4.82 17.36 12.92
CA GLU A 152 -4.72 18.80 12.73
C GLU A 152 -3.98 19.47 13.87
N LYS A 153 -2.86 20.13 13.57
CA LYS A 153 -2.05 20.88 14.53
C LYS A 153 -2.31 22.39 14.49
N GLY A 154 -3.15 22.84 13.60
CA GLY A 154 -3.43 24.23 13.35
C GLY A 154 -2.34 24.95 12.51
N LEU A 155 -2.74 26.04 11.85
CA LEU A 155 -1.85 26.79 10.94
C LEU A 155 -0.72 27.52 11.67
N SER A 156 -0.93 27.87 12.93
CA SER A 156 0.10 28.49 13.79
C SER A 156 1.30 27.57 14.02
N ALA A 157 1.07 26.26 14.18
CA ALA A 157 2.15 25.27 14.32
C ALA A 157 2.99 25.14 13.03
N GLN A 158 2.45 25.55 11.88
CA GLN A 158 3.16 25.62 10.60
C GLN A 158 3.76 27.02 10.32
N LEU A 159 3.79 27.92 11.30
CA LEU A 159 4.29 29.30 11.16
C LEU A 159 3.59 30.02 10.00
N TYR A 160 2.32 29.74 9.77
CA TYR A 160 1.51 30.31 8.66
C TYR A 160 2.13 30.04 7.28
N ARG A 161 2.77 28.89 7.07
CA ARG A 161 3.39 28.48 5.82
C ARG A 161 2.74 27.20 5.28
N CYS A 162 2.72 27.09 3.95
CA CYS A 162 2.31 25.87 3.27
C CYS A 162 3.21 24.69 3.68
N ALA A 163 2.61 23.55 4.01
CA ALA A 163 3.35 22.37 4.43
C ALA A 163 4.32 21.83 3.37
N GLU A 164 4.07 22.10 2.08
CA GLU A 164 4.89 21.59 0.97
C GLU A 164 5.86 22.66 0.43
N CYS A 165 5.35 23.79 -0.08
CA CYS A 165 6.20 24.77 -0.74
C CYS A 165 6.69 25.89 0.19
N HIS A 166 6.31 25.88 1.47
CA HIS A 166 6.67 26.86 2.49
C HIS A 166 6.27 28.31 2.20
N MET A 167 5.47 28.54 1.16
CA MET A 167 4.92 29.87 0.86
C MET A 167 4.05 30.34 2.04
N LYS A 168 4.14 31.60 2.39
CA LYS A 168 3.34 32.20 3.45
C LYS A 168 1.86 32.18 3.06
N ILE A 169 1.02 31.69 3.96
CA ILE A 169 -0.44 31.66 3.85
C ILE A 169 -0.96 32.85 4.66
N THR A 170 -1.69 33.76 4.01
CA THR A 170 -2.24 34.96 4.64
C THR A 170 -3.76 34.91 4.61
N PHE A 171 -4.38 35.20 5.76
CA PHE A 171 -5.82 35.38 5.81
C PHE A 171 -6.17 36.80 5.37
N THR A 172 -6.91 36.99 4.30
CA THR A 172 -7.61 38.24 4.09
C THR A 172 -8.96 38.15 4.79
N SER A 173 -9.10 38.92 5.82
CA SER A 173 -10.43 39.29 6.32
C SER A 173 -11.05 40.21 5.26
N THR A 174 -11.73 39.66 4.28
CA THR A 174 -12.62 40.41 3.42
C THR A 174 -13.87 40.79 4.21
N LYS A 175 -13.73 41.69 5.18
CA LYS A 175 -14.87 42.55 5.50
C LYS A 175 -15.00 43.50 4.32
N VAL A 176 -15.77 43.11 3.33
CA VAL A 176 -16.30 44.02 2.35
C VAL A 176 -17.26 44.93 3.13
N LEU A 177 -16.73 46.05 3.58
CA LEU A 177 -17.59 47.20 3.88
C LEU A 177 -18.14 47.66 2.52
N SER A 178 -19.29 47.12 2.19
CA SER A 178 -20.13 47.65 1.12
C SER A 178 -20.63 49.02 1.56
N LEU A 179 -19.84 50.03 1.31
CA LEU A 179 -20.34 51.42 1.28
C LEU A 179 -21.06 51.63 -0.06
N PRO A 180 -22.36 51.89 -0.02
CA PRO A 180 -23.11 52.18 -1.23
C PRO A 180 -22.94 53.64 -1.61
N CYS A 181 -21.88 54.05 -2.25
CA CYS A 181 -21.78 55.32 -2.95
C CYS A 181 -20.63 55.32 -3.95
N PHE A 182 -21.00 55.61 -5.17
CA PHE A 182 -20.20 55.92 -6.35
C PHE A 182 -19.57 54.76 -7.10
N GLY A 183 -20.13 54.57 -8.29
CA GLY A 183 -19.69 53.66 -9.30
C GLY A 183 -18.29 53.96 -9.84
N SER A 184 -17.39 53.10 -9.52
CA SER A 184 -16.27 52.71 -10.33
C SER A 184 -15.79 51.35 -9.84
N ALA A 185 -16.05 50.35 -10.68
CA ALA A 185 -15.54 48.99 -10.45
C ALA A 185 -14.02 48.96 -10.63
N PHE A 186 -13.27 49.44 -9.64
CA PHE A 186 -11.87 49.06 -9.50
C PHE A 186 -11.86 47.61 -9.01
N ARG A 187 -11.77 46.67 -9.95
CA ARG A 187 -11.29 45.32 -9.66
C ARG A 187 -9.82 45.43 -9.22
N HIS A 188 -9.60 45.71 -7.95
CA HIS A 188 -8.34 45.32 -7.35
C HIS A 188 -8.25 43.81 -7.44
N THR A 189 -7.57 43.33 -8.45
CA THR A 189 -6.98 41.98 -8.44
C THR A 189 -5.92 42.01 -7.36
N ASP A 190 -6.34 41.75 -6.11
CA ASP A 190 -5.41 41.55 -4.99
C ASP A 190 -4.59 40.32 -5.27
N SER A 191 -3.46 40.56 -5.90
CA SER A 191 -2.37 39.63 -6.04
C SER A 191 -1.86 39.29 -4.66
N GLY A 192 -2.24 38.09 -4.13
CA GLY A 192 -1.47 37.54 -3.06
C GLY A 192 -2.20 36.86 -1.89
N CYS A 193 -3.49 36.84 -1.84
CA CYS A 193 -4.18 36.10 -0.79
C CYS A 193 -4.30 34.62 -1.09
N VAL A 194 -3.47 33.86 -0.39
CA VAL A 194 -3.45 32.40 -0.48
C VAL A 194 -4.33 31.85 0.64
N GLU A 195 -5.54 31.41 0.30
CA GLU A 195 -6.45 30.76 1.23
C GLU A 195 -5.87 29.42 1.70
N PRO A 196 -5.83 29.16 3.03
CA PRO A 196 -5.36 27.88 3.54
C PRO A 196 -6.33 26.74 3.19
N ARG A 197 -5.79 25.62 2.74
CA ARG A 197 -6.55 24.40 2.47
C ARG A 197 -6.05 23.27 3.36
N LEU A 198 -6.93 22.72 4.17
CA LEU A 198 -6.62 21.59 5.04
C LEU A 198 -6.61 20.30 4.22
N CYS A 199 -5.56 19.51 4.37
CA CYS A 199 -5.48 18.15 3.85
C CYS A 199 -5.98 17.17 4.92
N ASP A 200 -7.08 16.49 4.65
CA ASP A 200 -7.72 15.58 5.61
C ASP A 200 -6.86 14.33 5.90
N TYR A 201 -5.93 13.98 5.01
CA TYR A 201 -4.99 12.88 5.20
C TYR A 201 -3.85 13.23 6.15
N THR A 202 -3.23 14.41 5.98
CA THR A 202 -2.04 14.80 6.76
C THR A 202 -2.36 15.67 7.98
N GLY A 203 -3.56 16.28 8.02
CA GLY A 203 -3.91 17.28 9.04
C GLY A 203 -3.14 18.59 8.90
N LEU A 204 -2.48 18.83 7.77
CA LEU A 204 -1.67 20.01 7.50
C LEU A 204 -2.35 20.95 6.51
N TYR A 205 -1.97 22.23 6.58
CA TYR A 205 -2.48 23.28 5.70
C TYR A 205 -1.56 23.53 4.52
N PHE A 206 -2.15 23.71 3.36
CA PHE A 206 -1.49 23.92 2.07
C PHE A 206 -2.01 25.16 1.39
N CYS A 207 -1.21 25.73 0.50
CA CYS A 207 -1.64 26.77 -0.42
C CYS A 207 -2.42 26.17 -1.61
N GLN A 208 -3.09 27.00 -2.38
CA GLN A 208 -3.90 26.57 -3.53
C GLN A 208 -3.08 25.87 -4.62
N ARG A 209 -1.80 26.15 -4.74
CA ARG A 209 -0.89 25.47 -5.69
C ARG A 209 -0.60 24.02 -5.32
N CYS A 210 -0.48 23.73 -4.01
CA CYS A 210 -0.15 22.41 -3.51
C CYS A 210 -1.40 21.59 -3.11
N HIS A 211 -2.58 22.22 -3.09
CA HIS A 211 -3.83 21.57 -2.73
C HIS A 211 -4.96 21.96 -3.69
N TRP A 212 -5.36 21.04 -4.55
CA TRP A 212 -6.36 21.30 -5.59
C TRP A 212 -7.79 20.85 -5.19
N ASN A 213 -8.03 20.60 -3.91
CA ASN A 213 -9.27 20.00 -3.39
C ASN A 213 -9.61 18.65 -4.05
N THR A 214 -8.58 17.89 -4.44
CA THR A 214 -8.77 16.53 -4.95
C THR A 214 -9.39 15.68 -3.85
N LEU A 215 -10.38 14.88 -4.22
CA LEU A 215 -11.06 13.98 -3.31
C LEU A 215 -10.38 12.61 -3.30
N ALA A 216 -10.13 12.06 -2.11
CA ALA A 216 -9.63 10.71 -1.93
C ALA A 216 -10.19 10.09 -0.64
N VAL A 217 -10.36 8.77 -0.65
CA VAL A 217 -10.73 8.03 0.56
C VAL A 217 -9.51 7.96 1.48
N VAL A 218 -9.71 8.34 2.74
CA VAL A 218 -8.61 8.43 3.74
C VAL A 218 -8.53 7.13 4.53
N PRO A 219 -7.41 6.38 4.47
CA PRO A 219 -7.28 5.07 5.12
C PRO A 219 -7.59 5.07 6.61
N ALA A 220 -7.13 6.07 7.36
CA ALA A 220 -7.38 6.17 8.80
C ALA A 220 -8.88 6.22 9.14
N ARG A 221 -9.71 6.88 8.31
CA ARG A 221 -11.16 6.94 8.48
C ARG A 221 -11.81 5.59 8.23
N VAL A 222 -11.37 4.88 7.20
CA VAL A 222 -11.87 3.55 6.88
C VAL A 222 -11.51 2.56 7.98
N ILE A 223 -10.25 2.53 8.39
CA ILE A 223 -9.75 1.60 9.40
C ILE A 223 -10.42 1.82 10.77
N ARG A 224 -10.68 3.07 11.14
CA ARG A 224 -11.25 3.36 12.47
C ARG A 224 -12.78 3.36 12.49
N ASN A 225 -13.41 3.93 11.48
CA ASN A 225 -14.84 4.25 11.50
C ASN A 225 -15.62 3.62 10.33
N TRP A 226 -14.96 2.88 9.42
CA TRP A 226 -15.56 2.41 8.17
C TRP A 226 -16.17 3.56 7.35
N ASP A 227 -15.52 4.75 7.40
CA ASP A 227 -15.92 5.93 6.64
C ASP A 227 -15.15 5.98 5.31
N LEU A 228 -15.84 5.61 4.23
CA LEU A 228 -15.31 5.60 2.86
C LEU A 228 -15.66 6.88 2.08
N GLU A 229 -16.19 7.91 2.76
CA GLU A 229 -16.51 9.19 2.11
C GLU A 229 -15.21 9.88 1.64
N PRO A 230 -15.10 10.24 0.35
CA PRO A 230 -13.92 10.94 -0.16
C PRO A 230 -13.76 12.32 0.48
N ARG A 231 -12.56 12.62 0.96
CA ARG A 231 -12.18 13.87 1.62
C ARG A 231 -11.17 14.66 0.80
N LYS A 232 -11.11 15.97 1.05
CA LYS A 232 -10.18 16.87 0.36
C LYS A 232 -8.76 16.60 0.83
N VAL A 233 -7.87 16.31 -0.11
CA VAL A 233 -6.45 16.03 0.18
C VAL A 233 -5.52 16.89 -0.68
N SER A 234 -4.29 17.11 -0.21
CA SER A 234 -3.25 17.79 -0.96
C SER A 234 -2.85 17.01 -2.21
N ARG A 235 -2.19 17.65 -3.15
CA ARG A 235 -1.77 17.02 -4.39
C ARG A 235 -0.78 15.87 -4.14
N SER A 236 0.19 16.07 -3.26
CA SER A 236 1.13 15.02 -2.85
C SER A 236 0.44 13.84 -2.15
N ALA A 237 -0.52 14.12 -1.26
CA ALA A 237 -1.31 13.07 -0.61
C ALA A 237 -2.18 12.30 -1.61
N SER A 238 -2.80 13.00 -2.57
CA SER A 238 -3.59 12.36 -3.63
C SER A 238 -2.77 11.39 -4.47
N GLN A 239 -1.54 11.76 -4.86
CA GLN A 239 -0.64 10.89 -5.60
C GLN A 239 -0.21 9.66 -4.78
N LEU A 240 0.13 9.88 -3.51
CA LEU A 240 0.50 8.80 -2.59
C LEU A 240 -0.66 7.82 -2.36
N LEU A 241 -1.86 8.32 -2.05
CA LEU A 241 -3.05 7.51 -1.85
C LEU A 241 -3.45 6.76 -3.12
N GLY A 242 -3.28 7.38 -4.30
CA GLY A 242 -3.50 6.73 -5.58
C GLY A 242 -2.61 5.50 -5.80
N LEU A 243 -1.32 5.61 -5.46
CA LEU A 243 -0.39 4.48 -5.52
C LEU A 243 -0.77 3.33 -4.58
N LEU A 244 -1.24 3.67 -3.39
CA LEU A 244 -1.59 2.70 -2.36
C LEU A 244 -2.98 2.10 -2.56
N ASN A 245 -3.77 2.68 -3.45
CA ASN A 245 -5.15 2.24 -3.67
C ASN A 245 -5.23 0.77 -4.12
N GLU A 246 -4.33 0.32 -4.98
CA GLU A 246 -4.33 -1.05 -5.51
C GLU A 246 -3.39 -2.00 -4.78
N ARG A 247 -2.50 -1.50 -3.94
CA ARG A 247 -1.53 -2.32 -3.20
C ARG A 247 -2.18 -2.93 -1.95
N PRO A 248 -2.12 -4.27 -1.75
CA PRO A 248 -2.67 -4.94 -0.58
C PRO A 248 -1.72 -4.80 0.63
N VAL A 249 -1.72 -3.64 1.25
CA VAL A 249 -0.78 -3.29 2.34
C VAL A 249 -1.48 -3.08 3.70
N LEU A 250 -2.80 -3.28 3.77
CA LEU A 250 -3.59 -3.07 4.99
C LEU A 250 -3.84 -4.39 5.73
N PRO A 251 -3.12 -4.69 6.81
CA PRO A 251 -3.42 -5.83 7.69
C PRO A 251 -4.59 -5.45 8.63
N LEU A 252 -5.82 -5.46 8.11
CA LEU A 252 -6.99 -4.93 8.83
C LEU A 252 -7.24 -5.60 10.16
N GLU A 253 -6.97 -6.90 10.28
CA GLU A 253 -7.17 -7.66 11.51
C GLU A 253 -6.23 -7.20 12.64
N GLU A 254 -5.00 -6.80 12.29
CA GLU A 254 -4.04 -6.23 13.24
C GLU A 254 -4.35 -4.77 13.56
N LEU A 255 -4.83 -4.01 12.56
CA LEU A 255 -5.12 -2.59 12.70
C LEU A 255 -6.40 -2.32 13.49
N ASN A 256 -7.47 -3.05 13.18
CA ASN A 256 -8.76 -2.96 13.86
C ASN A 256 -9.59 -4.25 13.71
N PRO A 257 -9.43 -5.23 14.60
CA PRO A 257 -10.17 -6.50 14.55
C PRO A 257 -11.69 -6.30 14.72
N GLN A 258 -12.13 -5.21 15.35
CA GLN A 258 -13.55 -4.94 15.57
C GLN A 258 -14.32 -4.70 14.26
N LEU A 259 -13.64 -4.28 13.18
CA LEU A 259 -14.27 -4.11 11.88
C LEU A 259 -14.94 -5.38 11.36
N PHE A 260 -14.33 -6.54 11.62
CA PHE A 260 -14.89 -7.83 11.20
C PHE A 260 -16.16 -8.22 11.97
N THR A 261 -16.40 -7.61 13.12
CA THR A 261 -17.65 -7.78 13.87
C THR A 261 -18.71 -6.76 13.47
N LEU A 262 -18.27 -5.53 13.15
CA LEU A 262 -19.16 -4.41 12.84
C LEU A 262 -19.63 -4.42 11.38
N VAL A 263 -18.81 -4.93 10.46
CA VAL A 263 -19.08 -4.98 9.02
C VAL A 263 -19.28 -6.44 8.59
N PRO A 264 -20.54 -6.90 8.44
CA PRO A 264 -20.83 -8.30 8.11
C PRO A 264 -20.15 -8.78 6.82
N ASP A 265 -20.17 -7.94 5.77
CA ASP A 265 -19.58 -8.28 4.47
C ASP A 265 -18.07 -8.53 4.57
N LEU A 266 -17.38 -7.80 5.45
CA LEU A 266 -15.94 -7.99 5.68
C LEU A 266 -15.66 -9.36 6.35
N SER A 267 -16.52 -9.80 7.26
CA SER A 267 -16.39 -11.11 7.89
C SER A 267 -16.69 -12.25 6.91
N VAL A 268 -17.68 -12.07 6.03
CA VAL A 268 -17.99 -13.03 4.97
C VAL A 268 -16.84 -13.11 3.98
N LEU A 269 -16.33 -11.95 3.52
CA LEU A 269 -15.18 -11.87 2.63
C LEU A 269 -13.94 -12.58 3.21
N LYS A 270 -13.62 -12.34 4.48
CA LYS A 270 -12.51 -13.02 5.17
C LYS A 270 -12.64 -14.53 5.09
N ARG A 271 -13.81 -15.06 5.48
CA ARG A 271 -14.08 -16.51 5.42
C ARG A 271 -13.93 -17.04 4.00
N MET A 272 -14.52 -16.38 3.00
CA MET A 272 -14.42 -16.82 1.60
C MET A 272 -12.97 -16.83 1.11
N ARG A 273 -12.15 -15.83 1.48
CA ARG A 273 -10.72 -15.80 1.16
C ARG A 273 -9.96 -16.96 1.78
N GLU A 274 -10.22 -17.30 3.05
CA GLU A 274 -9.62 -18.45 3.71
C GLU A 274 -10.00 -19.77 3.02
N GLU A 275 -11.26 -19.92 2.65
CA GLU A 275 -11.76 -21.08 1.92
C GLU A 275 -11.17 -21.17 0.49
N LEU A 276 -11.07 -20.05 -0.22
CA LEU A 276 -10.40 -19.97 -1.53
C LEU A 276 -8.92 -20.39 -1.48
N GLN A 277 -8.21 -20.02 -0.40
CA GLN A 277 -6.82 -20.47 -0.19
C GLN A 277 -6.74 -22.00 0.01
N MET A 278 -7.73 -22.59 0.68
CA MET A 278 -7.81 -24.06 0.80
C MET A 278 -8.09 -24.69 -0.56
N MET A 279 -9.05 -24.16 -1.32
CA MET A 279 -9.40 -24.63 -2.67
C MET A 279 -8.23 -24.54 -3.65
N LYS A 280 -7.43 -23.46 -3.59
CA LYS A 280 -6.23 -23.31 -4.41
C LYS A 280 -5.30 -24.51 -4.32
N LYS A 281 -5.15 -25.14 -3.14
CA LYS A 281 -4.29 -26.33 -2.96
C LYS A 281 -4.74 -27.54 -3.77
N TYR A 282 -6.02 -27.62 -4.10
CA TYR A 282 -6.55 -28.66 -5.00
C TYR A 282 -6.27 -28.32 -6.45
N LEU A 283 -6.44 -27.05 -6.84
CA LEU A 283 -6.37 -26.60 -8.22
C LEU A 283 -4.94 -26.52 -8.78
N VAL A 284 -3.96 -26.19 -7.94
CA VAL A 284 -2.54 -26.09 -8.35
C VAL A 284 -2.02 -27.37 -9.01
N PHE A 285 -2.54 -28.53 -8.64
CA PHE A 285 -2.11 -29.82 -9.17
C PHE A 285 -3.16 -30.45 -10.10
N CYS A 286 -4.16 -29.68 -10.54
CA CYS A 286 -5.21 -30.16 -11.43
C CYS A 286 -4.96 -29.69 -12.85
N PRO A 287 -4.67 -30.57 -13.83
CA PRO A 287 -4.47 -30.19 -15.22
C PRO A 287 -5.73 -29.61 -15.85
N ASP A 288 -6.91 -30.09 -15.45
CA ASP A 288 -8.19 -29.64 -15.99
C ASP A 288 -8.57 -28.24 -15.51
N ALA A 289 -8.06 -27.81 -14.37
CA ALA A 289 -8.31 -26.46 -13.83
C ALA A 289 -7.74 -25.36 -14.73
N ASP A 290 -6.60 -25.60 -15.37
CA ASP A 290 -5.99 -24.66 -16.31
C ASP A 290 -6.77 -24.62 -17.65
N PHE A 291 -7.29 -25.76 -18.08
CA PHE A 291 -8.04 -25.88 -19.34
C PHE A 291 -9.42 -25.19 -19.28
N GLN A 292 -10.05 -25.19 -18.11
CA GLN A 292 -11.37 -24.58 -17.90
C GLN A 292 -11.33 -23.08 -17.66
N GLY A 293 -10.13 -22.46 -17.69
CA GLY A 293 -9.99 -21.00 -17.50
C GLY A 293 -10.53 -20.50 -16.16
N LEU A 294 -10.40 -21.31 -15.11
CA LEU A 294 -10.90 -20.92 -13.79
C LEU A 294 -10.26 -19.61 -13.30
N PRO A 295 -11.04 -18.73 -12.64
CA PRO A 295 -10.63 -17.36 -12.29
C PRO A 295 -9.49 -17.26 -11.28
N TRP A 296 -8.97 -18.39 -10.75
CA TRP A 296 -7.88 -18.41 -9.79
C TRP A 296 -6.52 -17.93 -10.33
N ARG A 297 -6.32 -17.93 -11.68
CA ARG A 297 -5.12 -17.41 -12.33
C ARG A 297 -5.35 -16.09 -13.07
N VAL A 298 -6.55 -15.92 -13.64
CA VAL A 298 -6.86 -14.77 -14.50
C VAL A 298 -8.21 -14.19 -14.07
N GLY A 299 -8.28 -12.90 -13.79
CA GLY A 299 -9.52 -12.20 -13.50
C GLY A 299 -9.77 -11.92 -12.01
N LEU A 300 -9.28 -12.75 -11.09
CA LEU A 300 -9.36 -12.45 -9.67
C LEU A 300 -8.08 -11.76 -9.19
N ARG A 301 -8.22 -10.81 -8.28
CA ARG A 301 -7.06 -10.14 -7.66
C ARG A 301 -6.19 -11.19 -6.95
N THR A 302 -4.96 -11.39 -7.40
CA THR A 302 -4.08 -12.48 -6.93
C THR A 302 -3.91 -12.50 -5.42
N HIS A 303 -3.82 -11.33 -4.77
CA HIS A 303 -3.69 -11.21 -3.32
C HIS A 303 -4.92 -11.71 -2.54
N MET A 304 -6.10 -11.80 -3.18
CA MET A 304 -7.30 -12.34 -2.53
C MET A 304 -7.18 -13.83 -2.24
N ILE A 305 -6.38 -14.54 -3.06
CA ILE A 305 -6.16 -15.99 -2.93
C ILE A 305 -4.82 -16.29 -2.25
N GLU A 306 -3.83 -15.39 -2.35
CA GLU A 306 -2.47 -15.64 -1.89
C GLU A 306 -2.24 -15.26 -0.43
N ASN A 307 -2.85 -14.17 0.00
CA ASN A 307 -2.69 -13.65 1.35
C ASN A 307 -4.02 -13.15 1.92
N SER A 308 -4.58 -13.87 2.88
CA SER A 308 -5.86 -13.50 3.50
C SER A 308 -5.77 -12.32 4.48
N ALA A 309 -4.57 -11.95 4.93
CA ALA A 309 -4.38 -10.93 5.96
C ALA A 309 -4.44 -9.50 5.43
N ASN A 310 -3.94 -9.25 4.20
CA ASN A 310 -3.80 -7.91 3.65
C ASN A 310 -4.92 -7.55 2.68
N TYR A 311 -5.34 -6.28 2.74
CA TYR A 311 -6.33 -5.67 1.87
C TYR A 311 -5.74 -4.41 1.22
N SER A 312 -6.22 -4.06 0.02
CA SER A 312 -5.99 -2.76 -0.59
C SER A 312 -7.12 -1.80 -0.25
N MET A 313 -6.90 -0.49 -0.43
CA MET A 313 -8.00 0.48 -0.28
C MET A 313 -9.10 0.25 -1.31
N LYS A 314 -8.73 -0.15 -2.53
CA LYS A 314 -9.69 -0.48 -3.59
C LYS A 314 -10.57 -1.66 -3.21
N ASP A 315 -10.02 -2.68 -2.52
CA ASP A 315 -10.82 -3.80 -2.05
C ASP A 315 -11.92 -3.36 -1.08
N LEU A 316 -11.62 -2.41 -0.19
CA LEU A 316 -12.58 -1.91 0.78
C LEU A 316 -13.66 -1.03 0.13
N ILE A 317 -13.28 -0.23 -0.86
CA ILE A 317 -14.20 0.59 -1.65
C ILE A 317 -15.13 -0.30 -2.49
N ASP A 318 -14.56 -1.30 -3.16
CA ASP A 318 -15.30 -2.24 -4.00
C ASP A 318 -16.17 -3.20 -3.15
N LEU A 319 -15.75 -3.49 -1.91
CA LEU A 319 -16.58 -4.22 -0.94
C LEU A 319 -17.81 -3.41 -0.56
N GLN A 320 -17.64 -2.13 -0.24
CA GLN A 320 -18.73 -1.22 0.11
C GLN A 320 -19.75 -1.05 -1.04
N SER A 321 -19.28 -1.08 -2.29
CA SER A 321 -20.14 -1.00 -3.48
C SER A 321 -20.76 -2.34 -3.88
N GLY A 322 -20.37 -3.45 -3.28
CA GLY A 322 -20.80 -4.81 -3.60
C GLY A 322 -20.04 -5.48 -4.76
N VAL A 323 -19.26 -4.72 -5.53
CA VAL A 323 -18.53 -5.22 -6.71
C VAL A 323 -17.55 -6.34 -6.33
N LEU A 324 -16.80 -6.16 -5.23
CA LEU A 324 -15.84 -7.18 -4.77
C LEU A 324 -16.55 -8.47 -4.32
N MET A 325 -17.69 -8.36 -3.65
CA MET A 325 -18.44 -9.55 -3.22
C MET A 325 -18.97 -10.36 -4.40
N GLU A 326 -19.45 -9.71 -5.44
CA GLU A 326 -19.89 -10.38 -6.67
C GLU A 326 -18.72 -11.09 -7.37
N GLU A 327 -17.57 -10.40 -7.51
CA GLU A 327 -16.34 -10.96 -8.09
C GLU A 327 -15.86 -12.21 -7.31
N ILE A 328 -15.77 -12.11 -6.00
CA ILE A 328 -15.30 -13.19 -5.12
C ILE A 328 -16.30 -14.36 -5.08
N SER A 329 -17.61 -14.08 -5.00
CA SER A 329 -18.64 -15.14 -4.97
C SER A 329 -18.64 -15.94 -6.25
N THR A 330 -18.53 -15.28 -7.42
CA THR A 330 -18.46 -15.95 -8.72
C THR A 330 -17.24 -16.87 -8.80
N ALA A 331 -16.07 -16.38 -8.36
CA ALA A 331 -14.86 -17.17 -8.34
C ALA A 331 -14.94 -18.36 -7.35
N TYR A 332 -15.51 -18.11 -6.17
CA TYR A 332 -15.72 -19.12 -5.14
C TYR A 332 -16.60 -20.27 -5.64
N ASP A 333 -17.75 -19.94 -6.22
CA ASP A 333 -18.68 -20.94 -6.74
C ASP A 333 -18.08 -21.75 -7.90
N ALA A 334 -17.36 -21.10 -8.80
CA ALA A 334 -16.68 -21.78 -9.90
C ALA A 334 -15.60 -22.75 -9.40
N MET A 335 -14.75 -22.32 -8.46
CA MET A 335 -13.70 -23.18 -7.89
C MET A 335 -14.28 -24.33 -7.07
N ARG A 336 -15.29 -24.05 -6.25
CA ARG A 336 -15.97 -25.06 -5.46
C ARG A 336 -16.61 -26.11 -6.35
N ASN A 337 -17.41 -25.72 -7.35
CA ASN A 337 -18.09 -26.61 -8.26
C ASN A 337 -17.11 -27.50 -9.05
N HIS A 338 -15.98 -26.91 -9.50
CA HIS A 338 -14.92 -27.70 -10.14
C HIS A 338 -14.39 -28.81 -9.20
N ILE A 339 -14.10 -28.48 -7.94
CA ILE A 339 -13.50 -29.44 -7.00
C ILE A 339 -14.49 -30.49 -6.53
N THR A 340 -15.75 -30.11 -6.27
CA THR A 340 -16.73 -31.00 -5.64
C THR A 340 -17.56 -31.81 -6.65
N GLU A 341 -17.76 -31.29 -7.89
CA GLU A 341 -18.73 -31.87 -8.83
C GLU A 341 -18.13 -32.18 -10.20
N SER A 342 -17.33 -31.23 -10.77
CA SER A 342 -16.96 -31.30 -12.18
C SER A 342 -15.68 -32.08 -12.45
N CYS A 343 -14.77 -32.21 -11.50
CA CYS A 343 -13.46 -32.85 -11.68
C CYS A 343 -13.27 -34.05 -10.75
N GLU A 344 -13.24 -35.26 -11.33
CA GLU A 344 -13.02 -36.49 -10.57
C GLU A 344 -11.68 -36.51 -9.82
N LEU A 345 -10.63 -35.97 -10.42
CA LEU A 345 -9.29 -35.88 -9.80
C LEU A 345 -9.29 -35.01 -8.56
N CYS A 346 -9.95 -33.86 -8.61
CA CYS A 346 -10.07 -32.95 -7.48
C CYS A 346 -10.98 -33.56 -6.39
N HIS A 347 -12.11 -34.16 -6.78
CA HIS A 347 -13.03 -34.82 -5.88
C HIS A 347 -12.38 -35.98 -5.12
N ALA A 348 -11.60 -36.82 -5.82
CA ALA A 348 -10.87 -37.93 -5.21
C ALA A 348 -9.82 -37.54 -4.17
N ARG A 349 -9.39 -36.24 -4.15
CA ARG A 349 -8.46 -35.68 -3.15
C ARG A 349 -9.17 -35.17 -1.90
N GLY A 350 -10.49 -35.26 -1.81
CA GLY A 350 -11.25 -34.96 -0.63
C GLY A 350 -10.93 -35.90 0.54
N HIS A 351 -11.47 -35.62 1.68
CA HIS A 351 -11.18 -36.32 2.91
C HIS A 351 -12.32 -37.29 3.31
N LEU A 352 -11.94 -38.38 3.93
CA LEU A 352 -12.89 -39.28 4.58
C LEU A 352 -12.81 -39.10 6.11
N CYS A 353 -13.96 -39.07 6.77
CA CYS A 353 -14.01 -38.96 8.22
C CYS A 353 -13.57 -40.25 8.90
N GLU A 354 -12.36 -40.28 9.47
CA GLU A 354 -11.82 -41.44 10.19
C GLU A 354 -12.64 -41.85 11.45
N ILE A 355 -13.55 -41.00 11.92
CA ILE A 355 -14.31 -41.23 13.14
C ILE A 355 -15.53 -42.12 12.88
N CYS A 356 -16.30 -41.86 11.83
CA CYS A 356 -17.46 -42.64 11.48
C CYS A 356 -17.19 -43.74 10.44
N GLY A 357 -16.09 -43.62 9.68
CA GLY A 357 -15.77 -44.56 8.61
C GLY A 357 -16.76 -44.53 7.43
N ASN A 358 -17.58 -43.48 7.33
CA ASN A 358 -18.49 -43.31 6.19
C ASN A 358 -17.68 -42.97 4.94
N ASN A 359 -18.07 -43.49 3.77
CA ASN A 359 -17.39 -43.25 2.50
C ASN A 359 -17.77 -41.90 1.85
N GLU A 360 -18.46 -41.05 2.56
CA GLU A 360 -18.79 -39.70 2.10
C GLU A 360 -17.53 -38.83 2.10
N VAL A 361 -17.24 -38.23 0.93
CA VAL A 361 -16.13 -37.33 0.77
C VAL A 361 -16.51 -35.96 1.34
N ILE A 362 -15.65 -35.41 2.19
CA ILE A 362 -15.83 -34.12 2.82
C ILE A 362 -14.66 -33.21 2.51
N PHE A 363 -14.93 -31.92 2.42
CA PHE A 363 -13.92 -30.89 2.15
C PHE A 363 -13.75 -29.95 3.35
N PRO A 364 -12.57 -29.32 3.53
CA PRO A 364 -12.31 -28.45 4.68
C PRO A 364 -13.27 -27.26 4.83
N TRP A 365 -13.84 -26.80 3.73
CA TRP A 365 -14.81 -25.68 3.68
C TRP A 365 -16.27 -26.09 3.82
N ASP A 366 -16.57 -27.39 3.92
CA ASP A 366 -17.95 -27.83 4.10
C ASP A 366 -18.49 -27.40 5.46
N ALA A 367 -19.74 -26.95 5.52
CA ALA A 367 -20.38 -26.54 6.76
C ALA A 367 -20.46 -27.68 7.81
N SER A 368 -20.52 -28.93 7.35
CA SER A 368 -20.52 -30.15 8.17
C SER A 368 -19.11 -30.54 8.62
N ALA A 369 -18.03 -29.96 8.08
CA ALA A 369 -16.67 -30.34 8.36
C ALA A 369 -16.02 -29.52 9.47
N VAL A 370 -14.97 -30.08 10.06
CA VAL A 370 -14.04 -29.41 10.98
C VAL A 370 -12.62 -29.95 10.76
N CYS A 371 -11.65 -29.05 10.75
CA CYS A 371 -10.25 -29.39 10.62
C CYS A 371 -9.56 -29.47 11.98
N CYS A 372 -8.73 -30.49 12.19
CA CYS A 372 -7.87 -30.55 13.35
C CYS A 372 -6.73 -29.53 13.26
N HIS A 373 -6.61 -28.65 14.23
CA HIS A 373 -5.58 -27.60 14.27
C HIS A 373 -4.13 -28.14 14.30
N GLN A 374 -3.89 -29.37 14.77
CA GLN A 374 -2.55 -29.95 14.91
C GLN A 374 -2.08 -30.67 13.64
N CYS A 375 -2.96 -31.38 12.95
CA CYS A 375 -2.58 -32.26 11.84
C CYS A 375 -3.40 -32.04 10.55
N ASN A 376 -4.29 -31.05 10.52
CA ASN A 376 -5.17 -30.69 9.41
C ASN A 376 -6.05 -31.85 8.88
N ALA A 377 -6.26 -32.91 9.69
CA ALA A 377 -7.22 -33.95 9.34
C ALA A 377 -8.65 -33.40 9.41
N VAL A 378 -9.47 -33.76 8.43
CA VAL A 378 -10.84 -33.27 8.31
C VAL A 378 -11.81 -34.33 8.83
N HIS A 379 -12.77 -33.90 9.64
CA HIS A 379 -13.79 -34.78 10.25
C HIS A 379 -15.16 -34.11 10.17
N HIS A 380 -16.24 -34.89 10.23
CA HIS A 380 -17.56 -34.33 10.42
C HIS A 380 -17.64 -33.60 11.78
N ARG A 381 -18.23 -32.44 11.82
CA ARG A 381 -18.42 -31.65 13.04
C ARG A 381 -19.14 -32.42 14.14
N VAL A 382 -20.17 -33.21 13.77
CA VAL A 382 -20.90 -34.06 14.69
C VAL A 382 -20.03 -35.21 15.25
N CYS A 383 -19.21 -35.85 14.41
CA CYS A 383 -18.27 -36.90 14.83
C CYS A 383 -17.18 -36.36 15.75
N TRP A 384 -16.66 -35.16 15.42
CA TRP A 384 -15.67 -34.47 16.23
C TRP A 384 -16.18 -34.15 17.64
N SER A 385 -17.40 -33.61 17.75
CA SER A 385 -18.03 -33.32 19.04
C SER A 385 -18.29 -34.61 19.87
N LYS A 386 -18.79 -35.69 19.25
CA LYS A 386 -18.99 -36.96 19.92
C LYS A 386 -17.71 -37.57 20.49
N ARG A 387 -16.54 -37.20 19.94
CA ARG A 387 -15.23 -37.69 20.39
C ARG A 387 -14.49 -36.68 21.29
N ASN A 388 -15.19 -35.76 21.90
CA ASN A 388 -14.62 -34.71 22.77
C ASN A 388 -13.44 -33.99 22.14
N HIS A 389 -13.53 -33.66 20.83
CA HIS A 389 -12.50 -32.95 20.07
C HIS A 389 -11.13 -33.68 19.97
N CYS A 390 -11.10 -35.01 20.17
CA CYS A 390 -9.89 -35.83 20.10
C CYS A 390 -9.63 -36.34 18.68
N CYS A 391 -8.58 -35.89 18.03
CA CYS A 391 -8.21 -36.33 16.70
C CYS A 391 -7.57 -37.73 16.67
N PRO A 392 -8.13 -38.72 15.92
CA PRO A 392 -7.53 -40.06 15.82
C PRO A 392 -6.10 -40.06 15.26
N LYS A 393 -5.83 -39.25 14.25
CA LYS A 393 -4.52 -39.10 13.63
C LYS A 393 -3.49 -38.54 14.61
N CYS A 394 -3.82 -37.48 15.37
CA CYS A 394 -2.94 -36.96 16.41
C CYS A 394 -2.63 -37.97 17.51
N MET A 395 -3.63 -38.77 17.90
CA MET A 395 -3.44 -39.82 18.89
C MET A 395 -2.49 -40.92 18.40
N ARG A 396 -2.57 -41.30 17.11
CA ARG A 396 -1.63 -42.26 16.52
C ARG A 396 -0.21 -41.69 16.46
N ILE A 397 -0.06 -40.40 16.05
CA ILE A 397 1.23 -39.75 16.03
C ILE A 397 1.87 -39.66 17.40
N LYS A 398 1.09 -39.28 18.44
CA LYS A 398 1.58 -39.21 19.82
C LYS A 398 2.03 -40.61 20.34
N LYS A 399 1.23 -41.66 20.06
CA LYS A 399 1.62 -43.01 20.42
C LYS A 399 2.91 -43.50 19.73
N ARG A 400 3.12 -43.11 18.47
CA ARG A 400 4.34 -43.46 17.75
C ARG A 400 5.55 -42.79 18.35
N ILE A 401 5.47 -41.47 18.60
CA ILE A 401 6.57 -40.70 19.22
C ILE A 401 6.91 -41.30 20.62
N ALA A 402 5.91 -41.66 21.43
CA ALA A 402 6.13 -42.26 22.73
C ALA A 402 6.89 -43.60 22.62
N ARG A 403 6.53 -44.45 21.66
CA ARG A 403 7.23 -45.72 21.42
C ARG A 403 8.66 -45.54 20.92
N GLU A 404 8.89 -44.54 20.08
CA GLU A 404 10.22 -44.22 19.60
C GLU A 404 11.13 -43.70 20.73
N SER A 405 10.57 -42.91 21.67
CA SER A 405 11.32 -42.48 22.87
C SER A 405 11.60 -43.59 23.86
N GLU A 406 10.71 -44.57 24.02
CA GLU A 406 10.93 -45.75 24.85
C GLU A 406 12.01 -46.70 24.27
N ASN A 407 12.05 -46.86 22.95
CA ASN A 407 13.10 -47.67 22.29
C ASN A 407 14.48 -47.01 22.29
N CYS A 408 14.58 -45.69 22.27
CA CYS A 408 15.85 -44.97 22.35
C CYS A 408 16.47 -45.02 23.75
N GLY A 409 15.63 -45.18 24.80
CA GLY A 409 16.11 -45.32 26.19
C GLY A 409 16.60 -46.74 26.58
N SER A 410 16.28 -47.76 25.77
CA SER A 410 16.71 -49.14 26.04
C SER A 410 18.05 -49.54 25.42
N GLU A 411 18.62 -48.71 24.51
CA GLU A 411 19.96 -48.96 23.89
C GLU A 411 21.13 -48.39 24.69
N GLU A 412 20.86 -47.55 25.73
CA GLU A 412 21.92 -46.99 26.57
C GLU A 412 22.24 -47.80 27.83
N GLU A 413 21.41 -48.82 28.18
CA GLU A 413 21.64 -49.66 29.37
C GLU A 413 22.41 -50.99 29.10
N GLU A 414 22.70 -51.35 27.85
CA GLU A 414 23.48 -52.55 27.54
C GLU A 414 24.96 -52.32 27.22
N SER A 415 25.50 -51.11 27.41
CA SER A 415 26.93 -50.83 27.24
C SER A 415 27.55 -50.19 28.49
N GLY A 416 27.36 -50.80 29.64
CA GLY A 416 28.03 -50.49 30.90
C GLY A 416 28.83 -51.69 31.42
#